data_5866fc5622e76391e44b9c4aa305fe1c
#
_entry.id   5866fc5622e76391e44b9c4aa305fe1c
#
_cell.length_a   1.000
_cell.length_b   1.000
_cell.length_c   1.000
_cell.angle_alpha   90.00
_cell.angle_beta   90.00
_cell.angle_gamma   90.00
#
_symmetry.space_group_name_H-M   'P 1'
#
loop_
_entity.id
_entity.type
_entity.pdbx_description
1 polymer ?
#
loop_
_entity_poly.entity_id
_entity_poly.type
_entity_poly.pdbx_seq_one_letter_code
_entity_poly.pdbx_strand_id
1 'polypeptide(L)'
;MAFFLKKSTLKGRTYLSIVESYYSPQKHGGAHRTYKSLASVETWKAKGIDDPIAYFQKEVDELNKNNKNKNSLKISDHSPELYLGYFPFISMMNKMDIKKYVDYFNLHNSFEFDLYELLSSLIYARLVNPCSKHRTFHEVLPQLRDGVHFSYDQLLDGLEFIGNDYGKFIEIFNEQTKKFYDINTSKTYFDCSNFYFEIDREDDFRRKGPSKENRKDPIVGLGLLLDANQIPIGMELFPGNESEKPILRNVIKKLKDKNQITGKTIHVADKGLNCAQNI
;
A
#
# COMPACT_ATOMS: atom_id res chain seq x y z
N MET A 1 7.20 -2.04 -30.43
CA MET A 1 8.11 -2.85 -31.28
C MET A 1 7.60 -2.72 -32.71
N ALA A 2 8.48 -2.54 -33.68
CA ALA A 2 8.11 -2.46 -35.08
C ALA A 2 9.04 -3.36 -35.91
N PHE A 3 8.50 -3.97 -36.97
CA PHE A 3 9.26 -4.76 -37.90
C PHE A 3 9.54 -3.94 -39.16
N PHE A 4 10.68 -4.17 -39.80
CA PHE A 4 11.02 -3.56 -41.09
C PHE A 4 11.89 -4.49 -41.91
N LEU A 5 11.80 -4.33 -43.25
CA LEU A 5 12.60 -5.10 -44.18
C LEU A 5 13.97 -4.43 -44.36
N LYS A 6 15.03 -5.12 -43.93
CA LYS A 6 16.41 -4.67 -44.12
C LYS A 6 17.00 -5.29 -45.37
N LYS A 7 17.63 -4.46 -46.21
CA LYS A 7 18.38 -4.85 -47.39
C LYS A 7 19.87 -4.72 -47.11
N SER A 8 20.65 -5.72 -47.42
CA SER A 8 22.13 -5.69 -47.32
C SER A 8 22.76 -6.26 -48.57
N THR A 9 23.72 -5.52 -49.14
CA THR A 9 24.43 -5.94 -50.34
C THR A 9 25.77 -6.56 -49.93
N LEU A 10 26.02 -7.81 -50.40
CA LEU A 10 27.27 -8.51 -50.17
C LEU A 10 27.71 -9.15 -51.49
N LYS A 11 28.94 -8.86 -51.93
CA LYS A 11 29.53 -9.39 -53.18
C LYS A 11 28.59 -9.24 -54.39
N GLY A 12 27.94 -8.08 -54.53
CA GLY A 12 27.04 -7.76 -55.63
C GLY A 12 25.66 -8.39 -55.58
N ARG A 13 25.32 -9.14 -54.53
CA ARG A 13 23.99 -9.74 -54.30
C ARG A 13 23.28 -9.03 -53.18
N THR A 14 21.96 -8.81 -53.31
CA THR A 14 21.11 -8.18 -52.30
C THR A 14 20.41 -9.23 -51.47
N TYR A 15 20.71 -9.27 -50.17
CA TYR A 15 20.09 -10.12 -49.17
C TYR A 15 19.00 -9.36 -48.44
N LEU A 16 17.94 -10.07 -48.08
CA LEU A 16 16.81 -9.53 -47.33
C LEU A 16 16.80 -10.13 -45.92
N SER A 17 16.39 -9.33 -44.95
CA SER A 17 16.08 -9.80 -43.61
C SER A 17 14.96 -8.97 -42.98
N ILE A 18 14.09 -9.62 -42.23
CA ILE A 18 13.11 -8.94 -41.37
C ILE A 18 13.78 -8.66 -40.05
N VAL A 19 13.77 -7.40 -39.63
CA VAL A 19 14.43 -6.92 -38.42
C VAL A 19 13.38 -6.32 -37.52
N GLU A 20 13.47 -6.65 -36.22
CA GLU A 20 12.64 -6.09 -35.17
C GLU A 20 13.40 -4.98 -34.44
N SER A 21 12.76 -3.82 -34.28
CA SER A 21 13.25 -2.76 -33.42
C SER A 21 12.65 -2.87 -32.02
N TYR A 22 13.47 -2.71 -30.99
CA TYR A 22 13.06 -2.74 -29.60
C TYR A 22 13.84 -1.74 -28.76
N TYR A 23 13.33 -1.38 -27.61
CA TYR A 23 14.07 -0.57 -26.65
C TYR A 23 15.01 -1.44 -25.84
N SER A 24 16.29 -1.08 -25.76
CA SER A 24 17.29 -1.76 -24.93
C SER A 24 17.61 -0.92 -23.69
N PRO A 25 17.26 -1.39 -22.49
CA PRO A 25 17.61 -0.68 -21.25
C PRO A 25 19.12 -0.50 -21.07
N GLN A 26 19.92 -1.47 -21.54
CA GLN A 26 21.39 -1.44 -21.43
C GLN A 26 22.03 -0.34 -22.31
N LYS A 27 21.38 -0.02 -23.44
CA LYS A 27 21.86 1.01 -24.38
C LYS A 27 21.16 2.36 -24.21
N HIS A 28 20.19 2.44 -23.29
CA HIS A 28 19.30 3.60 -23.11
C HIS A 28 18.70 4.11 -24.44
N GLY A 29 18.41 3.20 -25.37
CA GLY A 29 17.92 3.60 -26.69
C GLY A 29 17.39 2.44 -27.53
N GLY A 30 17.04 2.74 -28.78
CA GLY A 30 16.58 1.76 -29.75
C GLY A 30 17.68 0.75 -30.11
N ALA A 31 17.31 -0.51 -30.20
CA ALA A 31 18.15 -1.60 -30.66
C ALA A 31 17.40 -2.44 -31.71
N HIS A 32 18.14 -3.20 -32.48
CA HIS A 32 17.61 -4.03 -33.54
C HIS A 32 18.08 -5.47 -33.39
N ARG A 33 17.17 -6.43 -33.62
CA ARG A 33 17.53 -7.85 -33.74
C ARG A 33 16.93 -8.45 -35.00
N THR A 34 17.63 -9.39 -35.60
CA THR A 34 17.13 -10.11 -36.78
C THR A 34 16.00 -11.05 -36.34
N TYR A 35 14.79 -10.82 -36.85
CA TYR A 35 13.64 -11.68 -36.61
C TYR A 35 13.66 -12.89 -37.57
N LYS A 36 13.89 -12.65 -38.88
CA LYS A 36 13.92 -13.68 -39.88
C LYS A 36 14.99 -13.33 -40.93
N SER A 37 15.91 -14.24 -41.17
CA SER A 37 16.88 -14.10 -42.27
C SER A 37 16.27 -14.67 -43.55
N LEU A 38 16.32 -13.89 -44.61
CA LEU A 38 15.81 -14.26 -45.93
C LEU A 38 16.99 -14.48 -46.89
N ALA A 39 16.78 -15.29 -47.92
CA ALA A 39 17.81 -15.48 -48.97
C ALA A 39 18.00 -14.22 -49.82
N SER A 40 18.88 -14.27 -50.83
CA SER A 40 19.08 -13.15 -51.73
C SER A 40 17.87 -12.96 -52.65
N VAL A 41 17.72 -11.72 -53.17
CA VAL A 41 16.65 -11.37 -54.11
C VAL A 41 16.69 -12.31 -55.36
N GLU A 42 17.89 -12.61 -55.85
CA GLU A 42 18.09 -13.50 -57.00
C GLU A 42 17.58 -14.93 -56.71
N THR A 43 17.80 -15.41 -55.50
CA THR A 43 17.32 -16.74 -55.07
C THR A 43 15.79 -16.81 -55.12
N TRP A 44 15.12 -15.75 -54.65
CA TRP A 44 13.67 -15.71 -54.63
C TRP A 44 13.06 -15.51 -56.06
N LYS A 45 13.74 -14.74 -56.93
CA LYS A 45 13.36 -14.64 -58.32
C LYS A 45 13.46 -15.99 -59.02
N ALA A 46 14.53 -16.76 -58.77
CA ALA A 46 14.68 -18.12 -59.29
C ALA A 46 13.60 -19.09 -58.79
N LYS A 47 12.95 -18.79 -57.65
CA LYS A 47 11.82 -19.55 -57.10
C LYS A 47 10.45 -19.08 -57.62
N GLY A 48 10.40 -18.16 -58.59
CA GLY A 48 9.16 -17.69 -59.22
C GLY A 48 8.51 -16.49 -58.54
N ILE A 49 9.22 -15.76 -57.68
CA ILE A 49 8.72 -14.51 -57.10
C ILE A 49 9.31 -13.33 -57.88
N ASP A 50 8.52 -12.66 -58.69
CA ASP A 50 8.97 -11.58 -59.57
C ASP A 50 9.53 -10.39 -58.78
N ASP A 51 8.85 -9.98 -57.70
CA ASP A 51 9.31 -8.93 -56.80
C ASP A 51 9.38 -9.42 -55.35
N PRO A 52 10.51 -10.00 -54.90
CA PRO A 52 10.71 -10.46 -53.54
C PRO A 52 10.64 -9.34 -52.50
N ILE A 53 10.95 -8.11 -52.88
CA ILE A 53 10.92 -6.96 -51.95
C ILE A 53 9.47 -6.61 -51.62
N ALA A 54 8.62 -6.46 -52.62
CA ALA A 54 7.20 -6.20 -52.41
C ALA A 54 6.49 -7.37 -51.69
N TYR A 55 6.89 -8.60 -51.98
CA TYR A 55 6.37 -9.80 -51.34
C TYR A 55 6.63 -9.80 -49.81
N PHE A 56 7.89 -9.63 -49.43
CA PHE A 56 8.25 -9.61 -48.00
C PHE A 56 7.87 -8.32 -47.28
N GLN A 57 7.66 -7.22 -48.00
CA GLN A 57 7.09 -6.00 -47.40
C GLN A 57 5.66 -6.25 -46.92
N LYS A 58 4.84 -7.01 -47.65
CA LYS A 58 3.50 -7.40 -47.20
C LYS A 58 3.56 -8.24 -45.89
N GLU A 59 4.52 -9.20 -45.82
CA GLU A 59 4.73 -9.98 -44.58
C GLU A 59 5.09 -9.08 -43.41
N VAL A 60 5.93 -8.07 -43.62
CA VAL A 60 6.28 -7.07 -42.60
C VAL A 60 5.08 -6.23 -42.19
N ASP A 61 4.25 -5.81 -43.11
CA ASP A 61 3.06 -5.01 -42.85
C ASP A 61 2.01 -5.82 -42.06
N GLU A 62 1.86 -7.12 -42.33
CA GLU A 62 1.02 -8.03 -41.56
C GLU A 62 1.55 -8.23 -40.14
N LEU A 63 2.86 -8.42 -39.98
CA LEU A 63 3.50 -8.51 -38.65
C LEU A 63 3.28 -7.24 -37.82
N ASN A 64 3.39 -6.07 -38.44
CA ASN A 64 3.15 -4.79 -37.79
C ASN A 64 1.66 -4.58 -37.44
N LYS A 65 0.73 -5.01 -38.31
CA LYS A 65 -0.71 -5.03 -38.01
C LYS A 65 -1.02 -5.89 -36.77
N ASN A 66 -0.50 -7.12 -36.77
CA ASN A 66 -0.70 -8.05 -35.67
C ASN A 66 -0.05 -7.54 -34.36
N ASN A 67 1.06 -6.83 -34.47
CA ASN A 67 1.73 -6.24 -33.30
C ASN A 67 0.99 -5.01 -32.78
N LYS A 68 0.40 -4.19 -33.64
CA LYS A 68 -0.50 -3.10 -33.22
C LYS A 68 -1.73 -3.64 -32.49
N ASN A 69 -2.30 -4.73 -32.98
CA ASN A 69 -3.46 -5.37 -32.34
C ASN A 69 -3.14 -6.02 -31.00
N LYS A 70 -1.90 -6.51 -30.80
CA LYS A 70 -1.44 -7.01 -29.48
C LYS A 70 -1.18 -5.90 -28.48
N ASN A 71 -0.79 -4.72 -28.96
CA ASN A 71 -0.51 -3.55 -28.11
C ASN A 71 -1.71 -2.60 -27.98
N SER A 72 -2.82 -2.84 -28.70
CA SER A 72 -4.07 -2.16 -28.37
C SER A 72 -4.52 -2.68 -27.03
N LEU A 73 -4.49 -1.84 -26.00
CA LEU A 73 -5.19 -2.08 -24.75
C LEU A 73 -6.61 -2.50 -25.14
N LYS A 74 -6.98 -3.75 -24.82
CA LYS A 74 -8.37 -4.17 -24.89
C LYS A 74 -9.11 -3.26 -23.91
N ILE A 75 -9.78 -2.24 -24.41
CA ILE A 75 -10.74 -1.49 -23.63
C ILE A 75 -11.78 -2.53 -23.24
N SER A 76 -11.84 -2.87 -21.96
CA SER A 76 -12.91 -3.71 -21.46
C SER A 76 -14.22 -2.93 -21.54
N ASP A 77 -15.32 -3.61 -21.76
CA ASP A 77 -16.66 -3.00 -21.80
C ASP A 77 -17.05 -2.37 -20.46
N HIS A 78 -16.27 -2.61 -19.41
CA HIS A 78 -16.43 -2.05 -18.07
C HIS A 78 -15.15 -1.33 -17.65
N SER A 79 -15.26 -0.03 -17.40
CA SER A 79 -14.21 0.72 -16.69
C SER A 79 -14.19 0.28 -15.23
N PRO A 80 -13.03 -0.11 -14.66
CA PRO A 80 -12.95 -0.42 -13.25
C PRO A 80 -13.25 0.84 -12.44
N GLU A 81 -14.06 0.72 -11.40
CA GLU A 81 -14.19 1.75 -10.39
C GLU A 81 -12.91 1.77 -9.55
N LEU A 82 -12.31 2.95 -9.39
CA LEU A 82 -11.12 3.15 -8.58
C LEU A 82 -11.40 4.15 -7.46
N TYR A 83 -10.94 3.83 -6.26
CA TYR A 83 -10.91 4.77 -5.16
C TYR A 83 -9.74 5.74 -5.32
N LEU A 84 -10.01 7.04 -5.36
CA LEU A 84 -9.00 8.09 -5.47
C LEU A 84 -8.91 8.98 -4.22
N GLY A 85 -9.86 8.84 -3.30
CA GLY A 85 -9.95 9.68 -2.10
C GLY A 85 -8.75 9.62 -1.15
N TYR A 86 -7.86 8.66 -1.31
CA TYR A 86 -6.65 8.51 -0.51
C TYR A 86 -5.42 9.30 -1.03
N PHE A 87 -5.46 9.87 -2.22
CA PHE A 87 -4.31 10.58 -2.82
C PHE A 87 -3.73 11.71 -1.94
N PRO A 88 -4.52 12.55 -1.25
CA PRO A 88 -3.97 13.53 -0.32
C PRO A 88 -3.14 12.88 0.79
N PHE A 89 -3.53 11.68 1.23
CA PHE A 89 -2.84 10.94 2.29
C PHE A 89 -1.49 10.36 1.82
N ILE A 90 -1.35 10.00 0.54
CA ILE A 90 -0.04 9.66 -0.05
C ILE A 90 0.94 10.82 0.14
N SER A 91 0.51 12.04 -0.21
CA SER A 91 1.35 13.23 -0.04
C SER A 91 1.71 13.48 1.43
N MET A 92 0.75 13.27 2.34
CA MET A 92 0.96 13.41 3.77
C MET A 92 1.93 12.37 4.32
N MET A 93 1.77 11.09 3.98
CA MET A 93 2.68 10.02 4.37
C MET A 93 4.11 10.26 3.85
N ASN A 94 4.24 10.77 2.62
CA ASN A 94 5.54 11.13 2.03
C ASN A 94 6.17 12.33 2.76
N LYS A 95 5.41 13.36 3.08
CA LYS A 95 5.90 14.52 3.86
C LYS A 95 6.35 14.10 5.26
N MET A 96 5.67 13.16 5.88
CA MET A 96 6.01 12.60 7.19
C MET A 96 7.18 11.62 7.12
N ASP A 97 7.65 11.27 5.92
CA ASP A 97 8.76 10.32 5.68
C ASP A 97 8.55 8.95 6.37
N ILE A 98 7.29 8.52 6.50
CA ILE A 98 6.91 7.29 7.22
C ILE A 98 7.62 6.06 6.63
N LYS A 99 7.74 6.02 5.29
CA LYS A 99 8.42 4.90 4.61
C LYS A 99 9.81 4.63 5.18
N LYS A 100 10.62 5.66 5.36
CA LYS A 100 11.99 5.54 5.87
C LYS A 100 12.06 4.83 7.24
N TYR A 101 11.11 5.12 8.12
CA TYR A 101 11.09 4.52 9.46
C TYR A 101 10.54 3.09 9.43
N VAL A 102 9.57 2.82 8.55
CA VAL A 102 9.00 1.46 8.40
C VAL A 102 10.00 0.55 7.67
N ASP A 103 10.75 1.05 6.70
CA ASP A 103 11.80 0.30 6.01
C ASP A 103 12.89 -0.19 6.96
N TYR A 104 13.11 0.48 8.10
CA TYR A 104 14.00 -0.01 9.14
C TYR A 104 13.59 -1.40 9.65
N PHE A 105 12.28 -1.66 9.78
CA PHE A 105 11.78 -2.99 10.15
C PHE A 105 12.01 -4.02 9.04
N ASN A 106 11.87 -3.62 7.78
CA ASN A 106 12.16 -4.50 6.64
C ASN A 106 13.62 -4.96 6.64
N LEU A 107 14.57 -4.09 7.02
CA LEU A 107 15.99 -4.42 7.10
C LEU A 107 16.34 -5.39 8.23
N HIS A 108 15.55 -5.41 9.31
CA HIS A 108 15.83 -6.20 10.51
C HIS A 108 14.94 -7.44 10.64
N ASN A 109 14.03 -7.65 9.70
CA ASN A 109 13.14 -8.81 9.64
C ASN A 109 13.15 -9.39 8.23
N SER A 110 13.05 -10.71 8.12
CA SER A 110 13.04 -11.41 6.83
C SER A 110 11.65 -11.46 6.22
N PHE A 111 11.05 -10.29 5.93
CA PHE A 111 9.77 -10.24 5.23
C PHE A 111 9.96 -10.54 3.74
N GLU A 112 9.06 -11.32 3.17
CA GLU A 112 8.95 -11.55 1.71
C GLU A 112 8.08 -10.50 1.02
N PHE A 113 7.65 -9.46 1.74
CA PHE A 113 6.79 -8.36 1.28
C PHE A 113 7.26 -7.02 1.83
N ASP A 114 6.84 -5.93 1.20
CA ASP A 114 7.12 -4.57 1.68
C ASP A 114 6.13 -4.18 2.79
N LEU A 115 6.62 -4.08 4.03
CA LEU A 115 5.81 -3.71 5.19
C LEU A 115 5.22 -2.29 5.07
N TYR A 116 5.92 -1.36 4.42
CA TYR A 116 5.38 -0.02 4.19
C TYR A 116 4.23 -0.03 3.18
N GLU A 117 4.37 -0.80 2.09
CA GLU A 117 3.27 -1.00 1.14
C GLU A 117 2.04 -1.56 1.84
N LEU A 118 2.22 -2.58 2.67
CA LEU A 118 1.15 -3.20 3.43
C LEU A 118 0.47 -2.21 4.39
N LEU A 119 1.26 -1.51 5.23
CA LEU A 119 0.75 -0.53 6.20
C LEU A 119 0.00 0.60 5.50
N SER A 120 0.61 1.20 4.48
CA SER A 120 0.00 2.33 3.75
C SER A 120 -1.26 1.91 3.01
N SER A 121 -1.28 0.74 2.37
CA SER A 121 -2.45 0.19 1.70
C SER A 121 -3.61 -0.04 2.66
N LEU A 122 -3.34 -0.55 3.86
CA LEU A 122 -4.36 -0.72 4.90
C LEU A 122 -4.93 0.61 5.40
N ILE A 123 -4.07 1.62 5.56
CA ILE A 123 -4.50 2.98 5.94
C ILE A 123 -5.39 3.55 4.83
N TYR A 124 -4.97 3.49 3.57
CA TYR A 124 -5.73 4.01 2.43
C TYR A 124 -7.08 3.29 2.28
N ALA A 125 -7.07 1.97 2.35
CA ALA A 125 -8.31 1.19 2.30
C ALA A 125 -9.27 1.56 3.45
N ARG A 126 -8.75 1.77 4.66
CA ARG A 126 -9.56 2.17 5.82
C ARG A 126 -10.19 3.55 5.64
N LEU A 127 -9.50 4.47 4.95
CA LEU A 127 -9.99 5.82 4.69
C LEU A 127 -11.10 5.85 3.62
N VAL A 128 -10.97 5.01 2.58
CA VAL A 128 -11.92 5.05 1.45
C VAL A 128 -13.13 4.14 1.66
N ASN A 129 -12.93 2.95 2.27
CA ASN A 129 -14.01 1.99 2.50
C ASN A 129 -13.70 1.08 3.71
N PRO A 130 -14.08 1.51 4.94
CA PRO A 130 -13.84 0.74 6.15
C PRO A 130 -14.62 -0.60 6.15
N CYS A 131 -13.92 -1.72 6.16
CA CYS A 131 -14.52 -3.04 6.20
C CYS A 131 -13.60 -4.07 6.89
N SER A 132 -14.01 -5.35 6.94
CA SER A 132 -13.19 -6.44 7.46
C SER A 132 -11.90 -6.62 6.65
N LYS A 133 -10.85 -7.18 7.24
CA LYS A 133 -9.58 -7.40 6.55
C LYS A 133 -9.71 -8.30 5.31
N HIS A 134 -10.57 -9.31 5.38
CA HIS A 134 -10.88 -10.13 4.23
C HIS A 134 -11.49 -9.31 3.08
N ARG A 135 -12.53 -8.52 3.34
CA ARG A 135 -13.11 -7.63 2.33
C ARG A 135 -12.14 -6.55 1.88
N THR A 136 -11.35 -5.99 2.79
CA THR A 136 -10.30 -5.03 2.43
C THR A 136 -9.39 -5.62 1.35
N PHE A 137 -8.88 -6.84 1.56
CA PHE A 137 -7.95 -7.47 0.63
C PHE A 137 -8.61 -7.80 -0.72
N HIS A 138 -9.78 -8.44 -0.70
CA HIS A 138 -10.41 -8.97 -1.92
C HIS A 138 -11.24 -7.94 -2.71
N GLU A 139 -11.77 -6.90 -2.05
CA GLU A 139 -12.69 -5.95 -2.69
C GLU A 139 -12.12 -4.53 -2.79
N VAL A 140 -11.39 -4.03 -1.75
CA VAL A 140 -10.96 -2.64 -1.69
C VAL A 140 -9.57 -2.43 -2.29
N LEU A 141 -8.58 -3.25 -1.91
CA LEU A 141 -7.21 -3.11 -2.41
C LEU A 141 -7.11 -3.22 -3.94
N PRO A 142 -7.84 -4.11 -4.62
CA PRO A 142 -7.84 -4.17 -6.08
C PRO A 142 -8.39 -2.90 -6.76
N GLN A 143 -9.17 -2.09 -6.03
CA GLN A 143 -9.72 -0.82 -6.51
C GLN A 143 -8.83 0.39 -6.16
N LEU A 144 -7.73 0.20 -5.47
CA LEU A 144 -6.69 1.21 -5.37
C LEU A 144 -5.88 1.22 -6.68
N ARG A 145 -5.38 2.39 -7.06
CA ARG A 145 -4.79 2.64 -8.39
C ARG A 145 -3.68 1.67 -8.77
N ASP A 146 -2.78 1.38 -7.84
CA ASP A 146 -1.54 0.67 -8.15
C ASP A 146 -1.59 -0.83 -7.80
N GLY A 147 -2.73 -1.30 -7.23
CA GLY A 147 -2.84 -2.65 -6.69
C GLY A 147 -1.94 -2.88 -5.47
N VAL A 148 -1.66 -4.12 -5.16
CA VAL A 148 -0.75 -4.52 -4.06
C VAL A 148 0.10 -5.72 -4.47
N HIS A 149 1.32 -5.81 -3.91
CA HIS A 149 2.30 -6.86 -4.23
C HIS A 149 2.51 -7.86 -3.09
N PHE A 150 1.49 -8.09 -2.28
CA PHE A 150 1.50 -9.06 -1.19
C PHE A 150 0.24 -9.93 -1.24
N SER A 151 0.35 -11.16 -0.72
CA SER A 151 -0.77 -12.10 -0.59
C SER A 151 -1.63 -11.80 0.64
N TYR A 152 -2.79 -12.47 0.75
CA TYR A 152 -3.64 -12.37 1.93
C TYR A 152 -2.96 -12.90 3.20
N ASP A 153 -2.20 -14.00 3.09
CA ASP A 153 -1.45 -14.56 4.21
C ASP A 153 -0.36 -13.59 4.68
N GLN A 154 0.38 -12.98 3.74
CA GLN A 154 1.36 -11.94 4.04
C GLN A 154 0.73 -10.70 4.69
N LEU A 155 -0.53 -10.36 4.32
CA LEU A 155 -1.28 -9.30 4.99
C LEU A 155 -1.55 -9.66 6.46
N LEU A 156 -1.90 -10.92 6.75
CA LEU A 156 -2.13 -11.37 8.12
C LEU A 156 -0.84 -11.37 8.94
N ASP A 157 0.27 -11.85 8.37
CA ASP A 157 1.60 -11.83 9.00
C ASP A 157 2.04 -10.39 9.31
N GLY A 158 1.86 -9.48 8.35
CA GLY A 158 2.17 -8.06 8.55
C GLY A 158 1.31 -7.40 9.63
N LEU A 159 0.03 -7.75 9.70
CA LEU A 159 -0.88 -7.29 10.75
C LEU A 159 -0.47 -7.81 12.13
N GLU A 160 -0.06 -9.07 12.24
CA GLU A 160 0.44 -9.65 13.49
C GLU A 160 1.71 -8.92 13.94
N PHE A 161 2.65 -8.69 13.03
CA PHE A 161 3.86 -7.94 13.33
C PHE A 161 3.55 -6.51 13.80
N ILE A 162 2.71 -5.78 13.08
CA ILE A 162 2.30 -4.41 13.45
C ILE A 162 1.58 -4.42 14.80
N GLY A 163 0.72 -5.41 15.05
CA GLY A 163 -0.02 -5.57 16.29
C GLY A 163 0.89 -5.82 17.49
N ASN A 164 1.88 -6.69 17.36
CA ASN A 164 2.84 -7.00 18.42
C ASN A 164 3.72 -5.80 18.78
N ASP A 165 4.06 -4.96 17.82
CA ASP A 165 4.91 -3.77 17.97
C ASP A 165 4.13 -2.44 17.80
N TYR A 166 2.81 -2.43 17.97
CA TYR A 166 1.96 -1.26 17.66
C TYR A 166 2.43 0.03 18.36
N GLY A 167 3.01 -0.09 19.54
CA GLY A 167 3.55 1.06 20.24
C GLY A 167 4.68 1.77 19.51
N LYS A 168 5.54 1.04 18.78
CA LYS A 168 6.60 1.62 17.96
C LYS A 168 6.03 2.35 16.73
N PHE A 169 5.01 1.78 16.09
CA PHE A 169 4.34 2.46 14.97
C PHE A 169 3.67 3.76 15.42
N ILE A 170 2.96 3.75 16.54
CA ILE A 170 2.38 4.98 17.12
C ILE A 170 3.47 6.02 17.40
N GLU A 171 4.61 5.61 17.96
CA GLU A 171 5.72 6.51 18.23
C GLU A 171 6.26 7.15 16.95
N ILE A 172 6.46 6.37 15.88
CA ILE A 172 6.86 6.89 14.57
C ILE A 172 5.88 7.96 14.10
N PHE A 173 4.58 7.66 14.08
CA PHE A 173 3.57 8.63 13.65
C PHE A 173 3.55 9.89 14.52
N ASN A 174 3.64 9.75 15.84
CA ASN A 174 3.67 10.88 16.75
C ASN A 174 4.90 11.77 16.55
N GLU A 175 6.09 11.18 16.42
CA GLU A 175 7.33 11.94 16.18
C GLU A 175 7.32 12.66 14.83
N GLN A 176 6.77 12.03 13.81
CA GLN A 176 6.65 12.69 12.50
C GLN A 176 5.58 13.79 12.52
N THR A 177 4.45 13.57 13.22
CA THR A 177 3.40 14.58 13.37
C THR A 177 3.92 15.86 14.01
N LYS A 178 4.76 15.76 15.03
CA LYS A 178 5.40 16.92 15.71
C LYS A 178 6.22 17.82 14.77
N LYS A 179 6.69 17.31 13.65
CA LYS A 179 7.45 18.11 12.68
C LYS A 179 6.54 19.08 11.90
N PHE A 180 5.24 18.82 11.83
CA PHE A 180 4.28 19.57 11.05
C PHE A 180 3.23 20.29 11.90
N TYR A 181 3.04 19.83 13.13
CA TYR A 181 2.03 20.34 14.06
C TYR A 181 2.66 20.65 15.40
N ASP A 182 2.33 21.81 15.89
CA ASP A 182 2.67 22.24 17.24
C ASP A 182 1.72 21.54 18.23
N ILE A 183 2.18 20.45 18.83
CA ILE A 183 1.39 19.66 19.77
C ILE A 183 1.17 20.48 21.05
N ASN A 184 -0.09 20.81 21.31
CA ASN A 184 -0.48 21.64 22.43
C ASN A 184 -1.01 20.77 23.58
N THR A 185 -0.17 20.48 24.56
CA THR A 185 -0.52 19.66 25.72
C THR A 185 -1.02 20.47 26.94
N SER A 186 -1.31 21.76 26.79
CA SER A 186 -1.91 22.58 27.88
C SER A 186 -3.27 22.06 28.30
N LYS A 187 -4.00 21.46 27.39
CA LYS A 187 -5.26 20.75 27.63
C LYS A 187 -5.26 19.46 26.81
N THR A 188 -5.77 18.38 27.39
CA THR A 188 -5.93 17.11 26.68
C THR A 188 -7.32 16.55 26.90
N TYR A 189 -7.79 15.79 25.90
CA TYR A 189 -9.09 15.12 25.94
C TYR A 189 -8.86 13.61 25.92
N PHE A 190 -9.52 12.89 26.80
CA PHE A 190 -9.42 11.44 26.88
C PHE A 190 -10.80 10.81 26.86
N ASP A 191 -10.98 9.81 26.02
CA ASP A 191 -12.16 8.95 26.00
C ASP A 191 -11.77 7.50 25.70
N CYS A 192 -12.64 6.58 26.10
CA CYS A 192 -12.52 5.16 25.82
C CYS A 192 -13.60 4.71 24.85
N SER A 193 -13.25 3.84 23.94
CA SER A 193 -14.16 3.15 23.01
C SER A 193 -13.99 1.65 23.12
N ASN A 194 -15.04 0.89 22.80
CA ASN A 194 -15.02 -0.56 22.80
C ASN A 194 -15.14 -1.10 21.37
N PHE A 195 -14.31 -2.09 21.05
CA PHE A 195 -14.47 -2.90 19.86
C PHE A 195 -14.99 -4.27 20.26
N TYR A 196 -16.08 -4.71 19.67
CA TYR A 196 -16.64 -6.05 19.91
C TYR A 196 -16.20 -7.03 18.86
N PHE A 197 -16.16 -8.31 19.25
CA PHE A 197 -15.80 -9.43 18.41
C PHE A 197 -16.90 -10.47 18.46
N GLU A 198 -17.51 -10.78 17.34
CA GLU A 198 -18.52 -11.84 17.22
C GLU A 198 -17.84 -13.22 17.26
N ILE A 199 -17.37 -13.60 18.44
CA ILE A 199 -16.69 -14.86 18.70
C ILE A 199 -17.29 -15.53 19.95
N ASP A 200 -17.33 -16.87 19.97
CA ASP A 200 -17.89 -17.62 21.10
C ASP A 200 -16.94 -17.71 22.29
N ARG A 201 -15.64 -17.68 22.03
CA ARG A 201 -14.60 -17.88 23.07
C ARG A 201 -13.85 -16.61 23.35
N GLU A 202 -13.61 -16.39 24.64
CA GLU A 202 -12.72 -15.35 25.14
C GLU A 202 -11.26 -15.80 25.01
N ASP A 203 -10.35 -14.83 24.89
CA ASP A 203 -8.91 -15.03 25.07
C ASP A 203 -8.38 -14.06 26.13
N ASP A 204 -7.05 -13.91 26.22
CA ASP A 204 -6.45 -13.06 27.24
C ASP A 204 -6.74 -11.57 27.05
N PHE A 205 -7.17 -11.16 25.87
CA PHE A 205 -7.39 -9.76 25.51
C PHE A 205 -8.85 -9.46 25.18
N ARG A 206 -9.49 -10.33 24.37
CA ARG A 206 -10.91 -10.23 24.00
C ARG A 206 -11.75 -10.85 25.12
N ARG A 207 -12.23 -10.00 26.04
CA ARG A 207 -12.95 -10.39 27.25
C ARG A 207 -14.36 -9.80 27.25
N LYS A 208 -15.30 -10.53 27.84
CA LYS A 208 -16.65 -10.01 28.13
C LYS A 208 -16.57 -8.99 29.27
N GLY A 209 -17.18 -7.84 29.05
CA GLY A 209 -17.15 -6.75 30.02
C GLY A 209 -18.24 -5.72 29.76
N PRO A 210 -18.27 -4.62 30.54
CA PRO A 210 -19.21 -3.55 30.33
C PRO A 210 -19.02 -2.94 28.95
N SER A 211 -20.00 -3.14 28.06
CA SER A 211 -20.00 -2.57 26.72
C SER A 211 -20.91 -1.35 26.65
N LYS A 212 -20.47 -0.28 26.00
CA LYS A 212 -21.32 0.93 25.76
C LYS A 212 -22.59 0.56 24.95
N GLU A 213 -22.55 -0.51 24.16
CA GLU A 213 -23.67 -1.01 23.35
C GLU A 213 -24.48 -2.12 24.03
N ASN A 214 -24.19 -2.45 25.31
CA ASN A 214 -24.83 -3.56 26.06
C ASN A 214 -24.76 -4.92 25.33
N ARG A 215 -23.72 -5.16 24.53
CA ARG A 215 -23.48 -6.44 23.86
C ARG A 215 -22.90 -7.47 24.82
N LYS A 216 -23.17 -8.75 24.53
CA LYS A 216 -22.64 -9.89 25.28
C LYS A 216 -21.37 -10.46 24.67
N ASP A 217 -20.95 -9.93 23.51
CA ASP A 217 -19.75 -10.37 22.79
C ASP A 217 -18.49 -9.92 23.55
N PRO A 218 -17.37 -10.66 23.43
CA PRO A 218 -16.09 -10.21 23.92
C PRO A 218 -15.69 -8.89 23.28
N ILE A 219 -15.14 -8.00 24.08
CA ILE A 219 -14.71 -6.66 23.68
C ILE A 219 -13.22 -6.43 23.98
N VAL A 220 -12.66 -5.45 23.28
CA VAL A 220 -11.36 -4.83 23.56
C VAL A 220 -11.59 -3.34 23.75
N GLY A 221 -11.05 -2.80 24.84
CA GLY A 221 -11.09 -1.37 25.10
C GLY A 221 -9.96 -0.63 24.42
N LEU A 222 -10.25 0.57 23.94
CA LEU A 222 -9.28 1.54 23.41
C LEU A 222 -9.43 2.84 24.19
N GLY A 223 -8.40 3.26 24.92
CA GLY A 223 -8.28 4.61 25.45
C GLY A 223 -7.49 5.49 24.49
N LEU A 224 -8.05 6.64 24.11
CA LEU A 224 -7.43 7.60 23.20
C LEU A 224 -7.25 8.95 23.89
N LEU A 225 -6.03 9.48 23.82
CA LEU A 225 -5.70 10.81 24.33
C LEU A 225 -5.43 11.76 23.16
N LEU A 226 -6.11 12.89 23.14
CA LEU A 226 -5.95 13.96 22.16
C LEU A 226 -5.33 15.18 22.84
N ASP A 227 -4.60 15.99 22.09
CA ASP A 227 -4.12 17.30 22.52
C ASP A 227 -5.21 18.39 22.45
N ALA A 228 -4.89 19.65 22.76
CA ALA A 228 -5.83 20.76 22.74
C ALA A 228 -6.41 21.02 21.32
N ASN A 229 -5.72 20.63 20.27
CA ASN A 229 -6.13 20.75 18.88
C ASN A 229 -6.81 19.48 18.34
N GLN A 230 -7.12 18.51 19.23
CA GLN A 230 -7.73 17.23 18.90
C GLN A 230 -6.83 16.30 18.05
N ILE A 231 -5.53 16.51 18.11
CA ILE A 231 -4.54 15.61 17.49
C ILE A 231 -4.31 14.42 18.42
N PRO A 232 -4.40 13.16 17.96
CA PRO A 232 -4.08 11.99 18.75
C PRO A 232 -2.61 12.00 19.18
N ILE A 233 -2.35 11.92 20.49
CA ILE A 233 -1.00 11.93 21.06
C ILE A 233 -0.68 10.67 21.86
N GLY A 234 -1.68 9.88 22.22
CA GLY A 234 -1.49 8.64 22.93
C GLY A 234 -2.68 7.72 22.87
N MET A 235 -2.43 6.43 22.94
CA MET A 235 -3.46 5.41 23.02
C MET A 235 -3.01 4.22 23.86
N GLU A 236 -3.98 3.50 24.38
CA GLU A 236 -3.80 2.25 25.10
C GLU A 236 -4.90 1.28 24.72
N LEU A 237 -4.52 0.05 24.39
CA LEU A 237 -5.46 -1.05 24.24
C LEU A 237 -5.50 -1.84 25.57
N PHE A 238 -6.68 -2.28 26.00
CA PHE A 238 -6.85 -3.03 27.23
C PHE A 238 -7.93 -4.10 27.11
N PRO A 239 -7.81 -5.20 27.91
CA PRO A 239 -8.82 -6.25 27.94
C PRO A 239 -10.22 -5.74 28.28
N GLY A 240 -11.25 -6.30 27.64
CA GLY A 240 -12.61 -5.79 27.78
C GLY A 240 -13.24 -5.90 29.16
N ASN A 241 -12.68 -6.73 30.03
CA ASN A 241 -13.10 -6.87 31.45
C ASN A 241 -12.38 -5.92 32.41
N GLU A 242 -11.42 -5.13 31.89
CA GLU A 242 -10.72 -4.16 32.73
C GLU A 242 -11.48 -2.84 32.85
N SER A 243 -11.23 -2.13 33.98
CA SER A 243 -11.81 -0.81 34.21
C SER A 243 -11.11 0.25 33.37
N GLU A 244 -11.86 1.15 32.76
CA GLU A 244 -11.35 2.30 32.00
C GLU A 244 -10.60 3.32 32.89
N LYS A 245 -10.89 3.36 34.19
CA LYS A 245 -10.37 4.39 35.10
C LYS A 245 -8.82 4.42 35.23
N PRO A 246 -8.09 3.29 35.30
CA PRO A 246 -6.63 3.31 35.35
C PRO A 246 -5.99 3.68 33.99
N ILE A 247 -6.70 3.47 32.89
CA ILE A 247 -6.13 3.60 31.53
C ILE A 247 -5.67 5.04 31.26
N LEU A 248 -6.45 6.05 31.64
CA LEU A 248 -6.05 7.45 31.53
C LEU A 248 -4.68 7.69 32.15
N ARG A 249 -4.47 7.20 33.40
CA ARG A 249 -3.20 7.38 34.13
C ARG A 249 -2.04 6.69 33.43
N ASN A 250 -2.28 5.48 32.92
CA ASN A 250 -1.26 4.71 32.19
C ASN A 250 -0.80 5.45 30.94
N VAL A 251 -1.76 5.97 30.13
CA VAL A 251 -1.45 6.75 28.94
C VAL A 251 -0.68 8.02 29.29
N ILE A 252 -1.14 8.79 30.29
CA ILE A 252 -0.48 10.03 30.73
C ILE A 252 0.92 9.72 31.24
N LYS A 253 1.10 8.67 32.06
CA LYS A 253 2.41 8.27 32.58
C LYS A 253 3.37 7.94 31.45
N LYS A 254 2.96 7.10 30.46
CA LYS A 254 3.79 6.76 29.30
C LYS A 254 4.24 8.00 28.52
N LEU A 255 3.36 8.98 28.34
CA LEU A 255 3.70 10.22 27.63
C LEU A 255 4.62 11.14 28.44
N LYS A 256 4.45 11.21 29.77
CA LYS A 256 5.35 11.96 30.67
C LYS A 256 6.74 11.33 30.70
N ASP A 257 6.81 10.00 30.81
CA ASP A 257 8.09 9.27 30.82
C ASP A 257 8.89 9.48 29.51
N LYS A 258 8.20 9.71 28.41
CA LYS A 258 8.80 10.04 27.10
C LYS A 258 8.99 11.54 26.85
N ASN A 259 8.79 12.40 27.85
CA ASN A 259 8.82 13.87 27.74
C ASN A 259 7.89 14.43 26.64
N GLN A 260 6.81 13.74 26.33
CA GLN A 260 5.83 14.18 25.34
C GLN A 260 4.77 15.12 25.92
N ILE A 261 4.56 15.05 27.23
CA ILE A 261 3.75 16.00 28.01
C ILE A 261 4.66 16.63 29.07
N THR A 262 4.81 17.95 29.05
CA THR A 262 5.61 18.72 29.99
C THR A 262 4.79 19.82 30.65
N GLY A 263 5.09 20.14 31.90
CA GLY A 263 4.43 21.23 32.64
C GLY A 263 3.03 20.83 33.16
N LYS A 264 2.22 21.87 33.44
CA LYS A 264 0.84 21.69 33.93
C LYS A 264 -0.10 21.44 32.74
N THR A 265 -0.87 20.35 32.83
CA THR A 265 -1.84 19.96 31.81
C THR A 265 -3.21 19.81 32.46
N ILE A 266 -4.25 20.32 31.79
CA ILE A 266 -5.64 20.09 32.17
C ILE A 266 -6.13 18.86 31.39
N HIS A 267 -6.52 17.81 32.08
CA HIS A 267 -7.09 16.61 31.48
C HIS A 267 -8.62 16.69 31.51
N VAL A 268 -9.26 16.59 30.37
CA VAL A 268 -10.71 16.53 30.23
C VAL A 268 -11.09 15.09 29.88
N ALA A 269 -11.95 14.50 30.65
CA ALA A 269 -12.42 13.13 30.45
C ALA A 269 -13.92 13.03 30.82
N ASP A 270 -14.57 11.95 30.36
CA ASP A 270 -15.97 11.72 30.74
C ASP A 270 -16.15 11.44 32.24
N LYS A 271 -17.34 11.74 32.76
CA LYS A 271 -17.73 11.54 34.17
C LYS A 271 -17.52 10.10 34.63
N GLY A 272 -17.69 9.12 33.73
CA GLY A 272 -17.43 7.70 34.03
C GLY A 272 -16.00 7.38 34.48
N LEU A 273 -15.03 8.22 34.06
CA LEU A 273 -13.61 8.09 34.40
C LEU A 273 -13.25 8.80 35.71
N ASN A 274 -14.20 9.47 36.38
CA ASN A 274 -13.97 10.17 37.61
C ASN A 274 -13.73 9.19 38.78
N CYS A 275 -12.56 9.29 39.40
CA CYS A 275 -12.23 8.61 40.66
C CYS A 275 -11.20 9.42 41.39
N ALA A 276 -11.09 9.21 42.72
CA ALA A 276 -10.17 9.95 43.59
C ALA A 276 -8.70 9.92 43.14
N GLN A 277 -8.32 8.90 42.37
CA GLN A 277 -6.96 8.76 41.84
C GLN A 277 -6.75 9.46 40.50
N ASN A 278 -7.80 9.90 39.80
CA ASN A 278 -7.77 10.64 38.52
C ASN A 278 -7.95 12.15 38.74
N ILE A 279 -8.24 12.59 39.99
CA ILE A 279 -8.37 13.96 40.43
C ILE A 279 -7.06 14.36 41.12
#